data_987ece253c345e4fc2de0181e9e8a9f5
#
_entry.id   987ece253c345e4fc2de0181e9e8a9f5
#
_cell.length_a   1.000
_cell.length_b   1.000
_cell.length_c   1.000
_cell.angle_alpha   90.00
_cell.angle_beta   90.00
_cell.angle_gamma   90.00
#
_symmetry.space_group_name_H-M   'P 1'
#
loop_
_entity.id
_entity.type
_entity.pdbx_description
1 polymer ?
#
loop_
_entity_poly.entity_id
_entity_poly.type
_entity_poly.pdbx_seq_one_letter_code
_entity_poly.pdbx_strand_id
1 'polypeptide(L)'
;MKRKILLLFIKEASLTFNITVEKMELKNLKVSLIFDCDIYHKFESKNYIFKIDDAIFTIYKHSPFLINITGLKNFNQITLYKKQVEERFNKKVQHTRIDNTFFSLKQKRRIDLNEIYNFLKNNKIFHVNFNIELFSGMYLHPKGREMPTLLLFHTGSYVIMGGKNLKTIYKCENFLKKLISKFEKKKMSL
;
A
#
# COMPACT_ATOMS: atom_id res chain seq x y z
N MET A 1 6.72 13.77 -23.90
CA MET A 1 6.17 12.52 -24.48
C MET A 1 5.92 11.40 -23.46
N LYS A 2 6.65 11.34 -22.33
CA LYS A 2 6.56 10.26 -21.30
C LYS A 2 5.29 10.28 -20.43
N ARG A 3 4.61 11.42 -20.25
CA ARG A 3 3.34 11.55 -19.52
C ARG A 3 2.10 11.07 -20.30
N LYS A 4 2.15 11.05 -21.62
CA LYS A 4 1.02 10.67 -22.49
C LYS A 4 0.72 9.17 -22.47
N ILE A 5 1.72 8.30 -22.31
CA ILE A 5 1.51 6.82 -22.32
C ILE A 5 0.80 6.35 -21.05
N LEU A 6 1.13 6.93 -19.89
CA LEU A 6 0.41 6.62 -18.64
C LEU A 6 -1.03 7.15 -18.67
N LEU A 7 -1.27 8.29 -19.34
CA LEU A 7 -2.59 8.90 -19.53
C LEU A 7 -3.44 8.13 -20.56
N LEU A 8 -2.86 7.53 -21.60
CA LEU A 8 -3.58 6.68 -22.56
C LEU A 8 -4.11 5.40 -21.89
N PHE A 9 -3.33 4.75 -21.01
CA PHE A 9 -3.81 3.59 -20.26
C PHE A 9 -4.92 3.93 -19.24
N ILE A 10 -5.07 5.19 -18.87
CA ILE A 10 -6.06 5.65 -17.88
C ILE A 10 -7.36 6.15 -18.55
N LYS A 11 -7.31 6.62 -19.81
CA LYS A 11 -8.45 7.25 -20.49
C LYS A 11 -9.47 6.27 -21.10
N GLU A 12 -9.10 5.03 -21.36
CA GLU A 12 -10.00 4.06 -22.03
C GLU A 12 -10.83 3.17 -21.08
N ALA A 13 -10.96 3.52 -19.80
CA ALA A 13 -11.62 2.70 -18.79
C ALA A 13 -13.03 3.18 -18.42
N SER A 14 -13.85 3.54 -19.42
CA SER A 14 -15.30 3.71 -19.24
C SER A 14 -16.10 2.77 -20.12
N LEU A 15 -15.88 1.47 -19.96
CA LEU A 15 -16.77 0.46 -20.50
C LEU A 15 -17.18 -0.45 -19.33
N THR A 16 -18.47 -0.38 -19.03
CA THR A 16 -19.24 -1.18 -18.10
C THR A 16 -19.03 -2.66 -18.29
N PHE A 17 -18.30 -3.28 -17.37
CA PHE A 17 -18.39 -4.71 -17.13
C PHE A 17 -18.96 -4.91 -15.72
N ASN A 18 -20.11 -5.57 -15.63
CA ASN A 18 -20.67 -6.16 -14.40
C ASN A 18 -19.74 -7.28 -13.93
N ILE A 19 -18.61 -6.92 -13.31
CA ILE A 19 -17.77 -7.84 -12.56
C ILE A 19 -18.08 -7.56 -11.09
N THR A 20 -18.42 -8.59 -10.34
CA THR A 20 -18.44 -8.55 -8.87
C THR A 20 -17.15 -7.87 -8.42
N VAL A 21 -17.27 -6.64 -7.92
CA VAL A 21 -16.10 -5.82 -7.56
C VAL A 21 -15.53 -6.38 -6.27
N GLU A 22 -14.62 -7.33 -6.41
CA GLU A 22 -13.79 -7.75 -5.30
C GLU A 22 -13.00 -6.51 -4.84
N LYS A 23 -13.28 -6.10 -3.61
CA LYS A 23 -12.69 -4.88 -3.04
C LYS A 23 -11.37 -5.21 -2.35
N MET A 24 -10.33 -4.45 -2.65
CA MET A 24 -9.09 -4.52 -1.88
C MET A 24 -9.33 -4.27 -0.40
N GLU A 25 -8.69 -5.05 0.45
CA GLU A 25 -8.71 -4.86 1.89
C GLU A 25 -7.42 -4.17 2.36
N LEU A 26 -7.59 -3.13 3.18
CA LEU A 26 -6.48 -2.55 3.94
C LEU A 26 -6.08 -3.50 5.06
N LYS A 27 -4.89 -4.08 4.96
CA LYS A 27 -4.36 -5.04 5.94
C LYS A 27 -3.53 -4.37 7.02
N ASN A 28 -2.84 -3.30 6.69
CA ASN A 28 -2.05 -2.53 7.63
C ASN A 28 -1.90 -1.09 7.15
N LEU A 29 -1.97 -0.16 8.08
CA LEU A 29 -1.73 1.25 7.87
C LEU A 29 -0.79 1.74 8.97
N LYS A 30 0.31 2.37 8.58
CA LYS A 30 1.26 3.03 9.47
C LYS A 30 1.15 4.54 9.30
N VAL A 31 1.04 5.24 10.43
CA VAL A 31 0.88 6.68 10.49
C VAL A 31 1.87 7.28 11.49
N SER A 32 2.38 8.46 11.17
CA SER A 32 3.13 9.29 12.11
C SER A 32 2.30 10.50 12.54
N LEU A 33 2.18 10.69 13.84
CA LEU A 33 1.69 11.91 14.46
C LEU A 33 2.86 12.76 14.89
N ILE A 34 2.98 13.96 14.38
CA ILE A 34 4.10 14.88 14.59
C ILE A 34 3.59 16.05 15.43
N PHE A 35 4.31 16.37 16.49
CA PHE A 35 4.00 17.47 17.41
C PHE A 35 5.05 18.55 17.30
N ASP A 36 4.63 19.79 17.46
CA ASP A 36 5.51 20.95 17.50
C ASP A 36 5.94 21.25 18.95
N CYS A 37 6.51 20.26 19.61
CA CYS A 37 6.97 20.45 20.99
C CYS A 37 7.98 19.39 21.40
N ASP A 38 8.92 19.78 22.23
CA ASP A 38 9.83 18.89 22.92
C ASP A 38 9.14 18.34 24.17
N ILE A 39 8.68 17.10 24.15
CA ILE A 39 8.15 16.40 25.33
C ILE A 39 9.29 15.63 26.04
N TYR A 40 10.51 16.12 25.96
CA TYR A 40 11.71 15.40 26.37
C TYR A 40 11.81 15.05 27.86
N HIS A 41 11.10 15.77 28.74
CA HIS A 41 11.34 15.69 30.17
C HIS A 41 10.66 14.53 30.92
N LYS A 42 9.87 13.69 30.26
CA LYS A 42 9.10 12.64 30.94
C LYS A 42 9.53 11.20 30.72
N PHE A 43 10.46 10.95 29.76
CA PHE A 43 10.83 9.58 29.41
C PHE A 43 12.35 9.39 29.54
N GLU A 44 12.77 8.68 30.59
CA GLU A 44 14.19 8.54 30.94
C GLU A 44 15.00 7.63 30.02
N SER A 45 14.39 6.74 29.25
CA SER A 45 15.16 5.85 28.35
C SER A 45 14.34 5.23 27.24
N LYS A 46 14.95 5.04 26.08
CA LYS A 46 14.48 4.25 24.92
C LYS A 46 13.08 4.59 24.39
N ASN A 47 12.75 4.11 23.19
CA ASN A 47 11.41 4.21 22.61
C ASN A 47 10.37 3.59 23.53
N TYR A 48 9.31 4.32 23.83
CA TYR A 48 8.20 3.81 24.62
C TYR A 48 7.16 3.21 23.69
N ILE A 49 6.78 1.95 23.96
CA ILE A 49 5.81 1.21 23.13
C ILE A 49 4.61 0.84 24.00
N PHE A 50 3.42 1.13 23.51
CA PHE A 50 2.16 0.68 24.13
C PHE A 50 1.15 0.26 23.06
N LYS A 51 0.13 -0.49 23.48
CA LYS A 51 -0.90 -1.02 22.61
C LYS A 51 -2.26 -0.50 23.03
N ILE A 52 -3.10 -0.13 22.07
CA ILE A 52 -4.53 0.15 22.24
C ILE A 52 -5.25 -0.66 21.18
N ASP A 53 -6.13 -1.57 21.59
CA ASP A 53 -6.75 -2.59 20.75
C ASP A 53 -5.68 -3.34 19.91
N ASP A 54 -5.79 -3.34 18.61
CA ASP A 54 -4.81 -3.93 17.68
C ASP A 54 -3.70 -2.94 17.25
N ALA A 55 -3.81 -1.68 17.60
CA ALA A 55 -2.85 -0.65 17.21
C ALA A 55 -1.67 -0.59 18.18
N ILE A 56 -0.46 -0.52 17.63
CA ILE A 56 0.79 -0.37 18.37
C ILE A 56 1.30 1.05 18.20
N PHE A 57 1.51 1.72 19.31
CA PHE A 57 2.03 3.08 19.38
C PHE A 57 3.50 3.02 19.80
N THR A 58 4.35 3.65 19.01
CA THR A 58 5.78 3.79 19.31
C THR A 58 6.12 5.26 19.40
N ILE A 59 6.54 5.69 20.59
CA ILE A 59 7.01 7.04 20.86
C ILE A 59 8.52 7.07 20.65
N TYR A 60 8.98 7.96 19.78
CA TYR A 60 10.40 8.16 19.54
C TYR A 60 10.91 9.36 20.33
N LYS A 61 12.06 9.18 21.00
CA LYS A 61 12.67 10.17 21.88
C LYS A 61 13.38 11.32 21.14
N HIS A 62 13.25 11.44 19.84
CA HIS A 62 13.97 12.44 19.06
C HIS A 62 13.09 13.62 18.69
N SER A 63 13.69 14.81 18.57
CA SER A 63 12.99 16.00 18.04
C SER A 63 12.86 15.91 16.52
N PRO A 64 11.69 16.24 15.92
CA PRO A 64 10.45 16.58 16.61
C PRO A 64 9.78 15.37 17.27
N PHE A 65 9.00 15.61 18.31
CA PHE A 65 8.25 14.55 19.00
C PHE A 65 7.35 13.81 18.03
N LEU A 66 7.54 12.51 17.94
CA LEU A 66 6.91 11.66 16.93
C LEU A 66 6.30 10.43 17.58
N ILE A 67 5.03 10.17 17.30
CA ILE A 67 4.35 8.92 17.62
C ILE A 67 4.02 8.18 16.34
N ASN A 68 4.58 7.01 16.15
CA ASN A 68 4.16 6.09 15.11
C ASN A 68 3.03 5.20 15.61
N ILE A 69 2.00 5.05 14.78
CA ILE A 69 0.90 4.11 15.02
C ILE A 69 0.92 3.10 13.89
N THR A 70 0.96 1.81 14.24
CA THR A 70 0.91 0.69 13.29
C THR A 70 -0.24 -0.25 13.63
N GLY A 71 -0.66 -1.07 12.68
CA GLY A 71 -1.75 -2.03 12.89
C GLY A 71 -3.15 -1.50 12.60
N LEU A 72 -3.28 -0.27 12.10
CA LEU A 72 -4.59 0.27 11.74
C LEU A 72 -5.18 -0.49 10.55
N LYS A 73 -6.49 -0.73 10.59
CA LYS A 73 -7.26 -1.48 9.57
C LYS A 73 -8.14 -0.58 8.70
N ASN A 74 -8.34 0.67 9.10
CA ASN A 74 -9.08 1.66 8.31
C ASN A 74 -8.60 3.08 8.61
N PHE A 75 -8.92 4.01 7.71
CA PHE A 75 -8.48 5.40 7.82
C PHE A 75 -9.17 6.17 8.94
N ASN A 76 -10.39 5.77 9.33
CA ASN A 76 -11.12 6.46 10.40
C ASN A 76 -10.43 6.29 11.75
N GLN A 77 -9.69 5.19 11.95
CA GLN A 77 -8.89 4.97 13.15
C GLN A 77 -7.81 6.04 13.34
N ILE A 78 -7.34 6.70 12.28
CA ILE A 78 -6.39 7.80 12.39
C ILE A 78 -6.97 8.94 13.22
N THR A 79 -8.20 9.36 12.91
CA THR A 79 -8.87 10.45 13.62
C THR A 79 -9.15 10.07 15.07
N LEU A 80 -9.61 8.84 15.30
CA LEU A 80 -9.89 8.32 16.64
C LEU A 80 -8.61 8.34 17.51
N TYR A 81 -7.55 7.70 17.04
CA TYR A 81 -6.30 7.59 17.80
C TYR A 81 -5.55 8.91 17.92
N LYS A 82 -5.64 9.78 16.90
CA LYS A 82 -5.13 11.14 17.02
C LYS A 82 -5.76 11.86 18.22
N LYS A 83 -7.10 11.82 18.34
CA LYS A 83 -7.82 12.44 19.45
C LYS A 83 -7.39 11.86 20.81
N GLN A 84 -7.32 10.54 20.94
CA GLN A 84 -6.89 9.88 22.18
C GLN A 84 -5.45 10.26 22.56
N VAL A 85 -4.56 10.38 21.58
CA VAL A 85 -3.17 10.80 21.82
C VAL A 85 -3.11 12.26 22.23
N GLU A 86 -3.85 13.15 21.57
CA GLU A 86 -3.93 14.57 21.95
C GLU A 86 -4.44 14.77 23.38
N GLU A 87 -5.49 14.03 23.77
CA GLU A 87 -6.05 14.05 25.11
C GLU A 87 -5.04 13.51 26.15
N ARG A 88 -4.41 12.37 25.86
CA ARG A 88 -3.44 11.74 26.78
C ARG A 88 -2.22 12.59 27.07
N PHE A 89 -1.71 13.29 26.07
CA PHE A 89 -0.51 14.13 26.18
C PHE A 89 -0.83 15.60 26.46
N ASN A 90 -2.10 15.98 26.42
CA ASN A 90 -2.57 17.38 26.51
C ASN A 90 -1.82 18.28 25.50
N LYS A 91 -1.64 17.81 24.28
CA LYS A 91 -0.91 18.47 23.19
C LYS A 91 -1.61 18.23 21.85
N LYS A 92 -1.59 19.23 20.97
CA LYS A 92 -2.15 19.11 19.63
C LYS A 92 -1.15 18.50 18.65
N VAL A 93 -1.64 17.60 17.81
CA VAL A 93 -0.88 17.05 16.68
C VAL A 93 -0.82 18.08 15.58
N GLN A 94 0.38 18.53 15.22
CA GLN A 94 0.61 19.50 14.16
C GLN A 94 0.40 18.89 12.78
N HIS A 95 1.02 17.74 12.54
CA HIS A 95 0.93 17.02 11.27
C HIS A 95 0.62 15.54 11.47
N THR A 96 -0.16 15.00 10.53
CA THR A 96 -0.41 13.56 10.41
C THR A 96 0.09 13.09 9.06
N ARG A 97 0.98 12.11 9.05
CA ARG A 97 1.60 11.58 7.83
C ARG A 97 1.33 10.09 7.72
N ILE A 98 0.87 9.66 6.56
CA ILE A 98 0.80 8.23 6.21
C ILE A 98 2.21 7.79 5.80
N ASP A 99 2.82 6.89 6.56
CA ASP A 99 4.15 6.37 6.28
C ASP A 99 4.12 5.16 5.37
N ASN A 100 3.13 4.29 5.57
CA ASN A 100 2.99 3.06 4.79
C ASN A 100 1.55 2.56 4.79
N THR A 101 1.15 1.96 3.66
CA THR A 101 -0.09 1.19 3.54
C THR A 101 0.21 -0.19 2.98
N PHE A 102 -0.56 -1.18 3.40
CA PHE A 102 -0.52 -2.53 2.90
C PHE A 102 -1.93 -2.96 2.52
N PHE A 103 -2.20 -3.05 1.23
CA PHE A 103 -3.46 -3.53 0.69
C PHE A 103 -3.28 -4.89 0.06
N SER A 104 -4.27 -5.76 0.18
CA SER A 104 -4.29 -7.04 -0.53
C SER A 104 -5.64 -7.32 -1.15
N LEU A 105 -5.60 -8.04 -2.26
CA LEU A 105 -6.78 -8.66 -2.87
C LEU A 105 -6.50 -10.13 -3.09
N LYS A 106 -7.38 -11.00 -2.57
CA LYS A 106 -7.34 -12.43 -2.85
C LYS A 106 -8.26 -12.74 -4.01
N GLN A 107 -7.75 -13.45 -5.00
CA GLN A 107 -8.50 -13.92 -6.17
C GLN A 107 -8.20 -15.40 -6.45
N LYS A 108 -9.09 -16.05 -7.21
CA LYS A 108 -8.93 -17.45 -7.68
C LYS A 108 -8.91 -17.47 -9.21
N ARG A 109 -8.08 -16.62 -9.82
CA ARG A 109 -7.86 -16.57 -11.27
C ARG A 109 -6.53 -17.25 -11.60
N ARG A 110 -6.44 -17.90 -12.75
CA ARG A 110 -5.16 -18.48 -13.20
C ARG A 110 -4.52 -17.54 -14.20
N ILE A 111 -3.34 -17.02 -13.87
CA ILE A 111 -2.51 -16.21 -14.76
C ILE A 111 -1.13 -16.84 -14.90
N ASP A 112 -0.48 -16.61 -16.03
CA ASP A 112 0.90 -17.03 -16.26
C ASP A 112 1.87 -15.89 -15.92
N LEU A 113 2.59 -16.04 -14.82
CA LEU A 113 3.56 -15.04 -14.40
C LEU A 113 4.77 -14.95 -15.34
N ASN A 114 5.14 -16.04 -16.05
CA ASN A 114 6.23 -16.01 -17.02
C ASN A 114 5.86 -15.16 -18.24
N GLU A 115 4.63 -15.28 -18.75
CA GLU A 115 4.13 -14.43 -19.83
C GLU A 115 4.11 -12.96 -19.41
N ILE A 116 3.62 -12.67 -18.21
CA ILE A 116 3.60 -11.31 -17.65
C ILE A 116 5.02 -10.78 -17.46
N TYR A 117 5.95 -11.59 -16.95
CA TYR A 117 7.36 -11.23 -16.82
C TYR A 117 7.97 -10.87 -18.18
N ASN A 118 7.79 -11.71 -19.19
CA ASN A 118 8.30 -11.44 -20.54
C ASN A 118 7.71 -10.16 -21.15
N PHE A 119 6.44 -9.87 -20.87
CA PHE A 119 5.80 -8.63 -21.29
C PHE A 119 6.33 -7.40 -20.55
N LEU A 120 6.70 -7.53 -19.28
CA LEU A 120 7.11 -6.41 -18.42
C LEU A 120 8.61 -6.26 -18.21
N LYS A 121 9.46 -7.25 -18.49
CA LYS A 121 10.91 -7.24 -18.20
C LYS A 121 11.66 -6.00 -18.73
N ASN A 122 11.22 -5.46 -19.85
CA ASN A 122 11.78 -4.25 -20.46
C ASN A 122 10.94 -2.98 -20.14
N ASN A 123 10.05 -3.04 -19.15
CA ASN A 123 9.18 -1.92 -18.83
C ASN A 123 9.99 -0.73 -18.28
N LYS A 124 9.64 0.48 -18.75
CA LYS A 124 10.32 1.72 -18.34
C LYS A 124 9.88 2.22 -16.96
N ILE A 125 8.73 1.75 -16.45
CA ILE A 125 8.10 2.22 -15.21
C ILE A 125 8.49 1.35 -14.02
N PHE A 126 8.64 0.03 -14.24
CA PHE A 126 8.93 -0.94 -13.17
C PHE A 126 10.26 -1.66 -13.42
N HIS A 127 10.95 -1.95 -12.31
CA HIS A 127 11.88 -3.07 -12.23
C HIS A 127 11.07 -4.30 -11.84
N VAL A 128 11.12 -5.33 -12.68
CA VAL A 128 10.41 -6.58 -12.44
C VAL A 128 11.37 -7.59 -11.85
N ASN A 129 11.04 -8.11 -10.67
CA ASN A 129 11.80 -9.19 -10.03
C ASN A 129 10.90 -10.42 -9.92
N PHE A 130 11.28 -11.49 -10.63
CA PHE A 130 10.56 -12.74 -10.64
C PHE A 130 11.54 -13.91 -10.73
N ASN A 131 11.58 -14.71 -9.67
CA ASN A 131 12.31 -15.98 -9.62
C ASN A 131 11.43 -16.99 -8.88
N ILE A 132 10.81 -17.87 -9.64
CA ILE A 132 9.84 -18.85 -9.13
C ILE A 132 10.46 -19.85 -8.15
N GLU A 133 11.76 -20.14 -8.27
CA GLU A 133 12.48 -21.06 -7.38
C GLU A 133 12.65 -20.47 -5.98
N LEU A 134 12.77 -19.15 -5.87
CA LEU A 134 12.94 -18.46 -4.60
C LEU A 134 11.62 -17.99 -3.99
N PHE A 135 10.67 -17.58 -4.84
CA PHE A 135 9.40 -17.01 -4.38
C PHE A 135 8.30 -17.11 -5.44
N SER A 136 7.12 -17.54 -5.02
CA SER A 136 5.96 -17.79 -5.91
C SER A 136 5.26 -16.55 -6.44
N GLY A 137 5.72 -15.36 -6.12
CA GLY A 137 5.16 -14.08 -6.55
C GLY A 137 6.14 -13.25 -7.36
N MET A 138 5.61 -12.35 -8.19
CA MET A 138 6.38 -11.40 -8.99
C MET A 138 6.29 -10.01 -8.39
N TYR A 139 7.43 -9.41 -8.09
CA TYR A 139 7.52 -8.03 -7.64
C TYR A 139 7.65 -7.05 -8.82
N LEU A 140 6.87 -5.99 -8.75
CA LEU A 140 6.98 -4.84 -9.64
C LEU A 140 7.41 -3.63 -8.79
N HIS A 141 8.69 -3.33 -8.79
CA HIS A 141 9.25 -2.19 -8.07
C HIS A 141 9.23 -0.97 -8.98
N PRO A 142 8.53 0.11 -8.62
CA PRO A 142 8.51 1.32 -9.43
C PRO A 142 9.88 1.98 -9.47
N LYS A 143 10.24 2.54 -10.64
CA LYS A 143 11.47 3.32 -10.81
C LYS A 143 11.39 4.73 -10.22
N GLY A 144 10.19 5.14 -9.77
CA GLY A 144 9.94 6.45 -9.14
C GLY A 144 9.60 6.30 -7.65
N ARG A 145 10.00 7.28 -6.83
CA ARG A 145 9.88 7.23 -5.36
C ARG A 145 8.45 7.32 -4.81
N GLU A 146 7.46 7.72 -5.61
CA GLU A 146 6.09 8.00 -5.14
C GLU A 146 5.09 6.87 -5.38
N MET A 147 5.51 5.84 -6.11
CA MET A 147 4.62 4.73 -6.43
C MET A 147 4.84 3.54 -5.49
N PRO A 148 3.77 2.84 -5.09
CA PRO A 148 3.88 1.66 -4.26
C PRO A 148 4.53 0.49 -5.01
N THR A 149 5.14 -0.43 -4.27
CA THR A 149 5.56 -1.72 -4.79
C THR A 149 4.34 -2.63 -4.96
N LEU A 150 4.28 -3.34 -6.08
CA LEU A 150 3.21 -4.27 -6.39
C LEU A 150 3.77 -5.70 -6.33
N LEU A 151 2.99 -6.61 -5.77
CA LEU A 151 3.30 -8.03 -5.72
C LEU A 151 2.14 -8.79 -6.33
N LEU A 152 2.39 -9.63 -7.33
CA LEU A 152 1.40 -10.37 -8.09
C LEU A 152 1.67 -11.88 -7.98
N PHE A 153 0.63 -12.67 -7.76
CA PHE A 153 0.69 -14.12 -7.64
C PHE A 153 -0.02 -14.81 -8.83
N HIS A 154 0.34 -16.05 -9.11
CA HIS A 154 -0.25 -16.88 -10.19
C HIS A 154 -1.77 -17.08 -10.04
N THR A 155 -2.32 -16.87 -8.84
CA THR A 155 -3.77 -16.90 -8.57
C THR A 155 -4.49 -15.61 -8.99
N GLY A 156 -3.77 -14.62 -9.54
CA GLY A 156 -4.30 -13.27 -9.76
C GLY A 156 -4.42 -12.45 -8.48
N SER A 157 -4.16 -13.03 -7.31
CA SER A 157 -4.09 -12.29 -6.06
C SER A 157 -2.93 -11.31 -6.09
N TYR A 158 -3.07 -10.16 -5.43
CA TYR A 158 -2.01 -9.17 -5.41
C TYR A 158 -1.96 -8.40 -4.10
N VAL A 159 -0.80 -7.78 -3.89
CA VAL A 159 -0.55 -6.87 -2.78
C VAL A 159 0.02 -5.55 -3.31
N ILE A 160 -0.39 -4.43 -2.70
CA ILE A 160 0.11 -3.09 -2.95
C ILE A 160 0.72 -2.57 -1.65
N MET A 161 2.02 -2.28 -1.65
CA MET A 161 2.80 -1.92 -0.46
C MET A 161 3.50 -0.57 -0.62
N GLY A 162 3.59 0.21 0.45
CA GLY A 162 4.36 1.47 0.47
C GLY A 162 3.61 2.67 -0.10
N GLY A 163 2.32 2.53 -0.40
CA GLY A 163 1.51 3.64 -0.87
C GLY A 163 1.24 4.64 0.25
N LYS A 164 1.43 5.93 -0.04
CA LYS A 164 1.17 7.05 0.89
C LYS A 164 -0.07 7.85 0.50
N ASN A 165 -0.60 7.61 -0.68
CA ASN A 165 -1.73 8.34 -1.26
C ASN A 165 -2.72 7.37 -1.90
N LEU A 166 -3.99 7.43 -1.47
CA LEU A 166 -5.07 6.57 -1.99
C LEU A 166 -5.24 6.67 -3.50
N LYS A 167 -5.12 7.86 -4.09
CA LYS A 167 -5.22 8.04 -5.54
C LYS A 167 -4.17 7.24 -6.30
N THR A 168 -2.94 7.18 -5.78
CA THR A 168 -1.85 6.38 -6.36
C THR A 168 -2.11 4.88 -6.18
N ILE A 169 -2.62 4.47 -5.02
CA ILE A 169 -2.98 3.08 -4.73
C ILE A 169 -4.06 2.59 -5.70
N TYR A 170 -5.13 3.35 -5.90
CA TYR A 170 -6.19 2.99 -6.87
C TYR A 170 -5.70 2.95 -8.32
N LYS A 171 -4.75 3.82 -8.70
CA LYS A 171 -4.11 3.73 -10.03
C LYS A 171 -3.34 2.42 -10.21
N CYS A 172 -2.61 2.01 -9.18
CA CYS A 172 -1.88 0.73 -9.19
C CYS A 172 -2.83 -0.46 -9.20
N GLU A 173 -3.91 -0.40 -8.44
CA GLU A 173 -4.97 -1.42 -8.48
C GLU A 173 -5.55 -1.58 -9.89
N ASN A 174 -5.94 -0.48 -10.53
CA ASN A 174 -6.48 -0.50 -11.89
C ASN A 174 -5.45 -1.04 -12.90
N PHE A 175 -4.18 -0.73 -12.73
CA PHE A 175 -3.11 -1.30 -13.55
C PHE A 175 -3.04 -2.82 -13.38
N LEU A 176 -3.03 -3.32 -12.14
CA LEU A 176 -3.00 -4.77 -11.86
C LEU A 176 -4.24 -5.48 -12.41
N LYS A 177 -5.43 -4.92 -12.22
CA LYS A 177 -6.69 -5.49 -12.77
C LYS A 177 -6.63 -5.64 -14.28
N LYS A 178 -6.16 -4.62 -15.01
CA LYS A 178 -5.99 -4.66 -16.47
C LYS A 178 -4.94 -5.70 -16.89
N LEU A 179 -3.83 -5.76 -16.15
CA LEU A 179 -2.76 -6.72 -16.40
C LEU A 179 -3.27 -8.16 -16.23
N ILE A 180 -3.95 -8.44 -15.11
CA ILE A 180 -4.54 -9.74 -14.81
C ILE A 180 -5.56 -10.13 -15.89
N SER A 181 -6.48 -9.24 -16.22
CA SER A 181 -7.50 -9.50 -17.24
C SER A 181 -6.90 -9.83 -18.63
N LYS A 182 -5.77 -9.19 -18.98
CA LYS A 182 -5.06 -9.46 -20.23
C LYS A 182 -4.44 -10.85 -20.29
N PHE A 183 -3.94 -11.35 -19.17
CA PHE A 183 -3.18 -12.61 -19.07
C PHE A 183 -3.95 -13.73 -18.35
N GLU A 184 -5.24 -13.54 -18.10
CA GLU A 184 -6.08 -14.57 -17.51
C GLU A 184 -6.28 -15.73 -18.49
N LYS A 185 -5.86 -16.93 -18.09
CA LYS A 185 -6.14 -18.13 -18.87
C LYS A 185 -7.62 -18.43 -18.81
N LYS A 186 -8.33 -18.34 -19.95
CA LYS A 186 -9.71 -18.78 -20.06
C LYS A 186 -9.77 -20.23 -19.60
N LYS A 187 -10.71 -20.57 -18.70
CA LYS A 187 -11.02 -21.97 -18.44
C LYS A 187 -11.36 -22.60 -19.79
N MET A 188 -10.54 -23.53 -20.25
CA MET A 188 -10.97 -24.45 -21.30
C MET A 188 -12.15 -25.19 -20.70
N SER A 189 -13.35 -24.95 -21.22
CA SER A 189 -14.50 -25.80 -20.98
C SER A 189 -14.19 -27.16 -21.53
N LEU A 190 -13.95 -28.11 -20.62
CA LEU A 190 -13.99 -29.56 -20.90
C LEU A 190 -15.42 -29.96 -21.19
#